data_17c785e548aa7a0d3c48b64c1c7ade97
#
_entry.id   17c785e548aa7a0d3c48b64c1c7ade97
#
_cell.length_a   1.000
_cell.length_b   1.000
_cell.length_c   1.000
_cell.angle_alpha   90.00
_cell.angle_beta   90.00
_cell.angle_gamma   90.00
#
_symmetry.space_group_name_H-M   'P 1'
#
loop_
_entity.id
_entity.type
_entity.pdbx_description
1 polymer ?
#
loop_
_entity_poly.entity_id
_entity_poly.type
_entity_poly.pdbx_seq_one_letter_code
_entity_poly.pdbx_strand_id
1 'polypeptide(L)'
;MLKVLVVEDEPYVRRGIVLSVDWTALDCFVVGEAANGEEGYGAALKFQPNIIITDIRMPKMDGIEMLKRLREAGCKSEVIILTAYSDFEYAKNALHYGAADYLLKPFHDGELEQVIVSIHSRLMARQGNAAESLPALQLKKGDKSKYVMESLAYI
;
A
#
# COMPACT_ATOMS: atom_id res chain seq x y z
N MET A 1 5.31 -4.67 14.56
CA MET A 1 5.36 -4.95 13.13
C MET A 1 4.05 -4.57 12.47
N LEU A 2 4.10 -4.05 11.26
CA LEU A 2 2.88 -3.67 10.54
C LEU A 2 2.28 -4.90 9.86
N LYS A 3 0.96 -4.97 9.86
CA LYS A 3 0.22 -6.06 9.22
C LYS A 3 -0.03 -5.69 7.76
N VAL A 4 0.24 -6.60 6.84
CA VAL A 4 0.09 -6.38 5.41
C VAL A 4 -0.89 -7.39 4.82
N LEU A 5 -1.85 -6.92 4.04
CA LEU A 5 -2.78 -7.77 3.31
C LEU A 5 -2.44 -7.64 1.83
N VAL A 6 -2.30 -8.75 1.13
CA VAL A 6 -2.03 -8.76 -0.31
C VAL A 6 -3.26 -9.27 -1.05
N VAL A 7 -3.77 -8.45 -1.97
CA VAL A 7 -4.98 -8.76 -2.74
C VAL A 7 -4.61 -8.82 -4.22
N GLU A 8 -4.71 -9.99 -4.82
CA GLU A 8 -4.30 -10.18 -6.20
C GLU A 8 -4.97 -11.46 -6.71
N ASP A 9 -5.65 -11.40 -7.85
CA ASP A 9 -6.42 -12.55 -8.32
C ASP A 9 -5.54 -13.64 -8.96
N GLU A 10 -4.36 -13.29 -9.47
CA GLU A 10 -3.46 -14.26 -10.07
C GLU A 10 -2.62 -14.93 -8.99
N PRO A 11 -2.78 -16.22 -8.73
CA PRO A 11 -2.05 -16.86 -7.63
C PRO A 11 -0.53 -16.74 -7.76
N TYR A 12 0.01 -16.86 -8.98
CA TYR A 12 1.45 -16.76 -9.16
C TYR A 12 1.95 -15.36 -8.82
N VAL A 13 1.22 -14.32 -9.25
CA VAL A 13 1.61 -12.95 -8.97
C VAL A 13 1.51 -12.68 -7.47
N ARG A 14 0.41 -13.14 -6.86
CA ARG A 14 0.20 -12.95 -5.43
C ARG A 14 1.30 -13.61 -4.60
N ARG A 15 1.59 -14.89 -4.90
CA ARG A 15 2.66 -15.60 -4.18
C ARG A 15 4.02 -14.98 -4.46
N GLY A 16 4.22 -14.49 -5.68
CA GLY A 16 5.46 -13.81 -6.03
C GLY A 16 5.70 -12.59 -5.16
N ILE A 17 4.67 -11.78 -4.94
CA ILE A 17 4.78 -10.62 -4.07
C ILE A 17 5.09 -11.05 -2.64
N VAL A 18 4.33 -12.03 -2.13
CA VAL A 18 4.48 -12.48 -0.75
C VAL A 18 5.89 -13.06 -0.51
N LEU A 19 6.42 -13.79 -1.50
CA LEU A 19 7.70 -14.48 -1.31
C LEU A 19 8.91 -13.61 -1.65
N SER A 20 8.75 -12.57 -2.47
CA SER A 20 9.91 -11.82 -2.92
C SER A 20 10.32 -10.68 -1.99
N VAL A 21 9.46 -10.25 -1.12
CA VAL A 21 9.74 -9.13 -0.22
C VAL A 21 10.19 -9.68 1.12
N ASP A 22 11.27 -9.11 1.67
CA ASP A 22 11.71 -9.49 3.01
C ASP A 22 10.91 -8.65 4.00
N TRP A 23 9.74 -9.13 4.34
CA TRP A 23 8.81 -8.39 5.20
C TRP A 23 9.40 -8.09 6.57
N THR A 24 10.11 -9.05 7.14
CA THR A 24 10.69 -8.86 8.47
C THR A 24 11.69 -7.70 8.46
N ALA A 25 12.48 -7.58 7.39
CA ALA A 25 13.43 -6.47 7.28
C ALA A 25 12.72 -5.12 7.21
N LEU A 26 11.46 -5.11 6.76
CA LEU A 26 10.66 -3.89 6.68
C LEU A 26 9.79 -3.68 7.90
N ASP A 27 9.96 -4.49 8.93
CA ASP A 27 9.16 -4.44 10.16
C ASP A 27 7.68 -4.68 9.83
N CYS A 28 7.43 -5.65 8.95
CA CYS A 28 6.08 -6.01 8.49
C CYS A 28 5.90 -7.53 8.49
N PHE A 29 4.64 -7.96 8.43
CA PHE A 29 4.34 -9.37 8.15
C PHE A 29 3.04 -9.45 7.38
N VAL A 30 2.90 -10.47 6.54
CA VAL A 30 1.69 -10.67 5.75
C VAL A 30 0.66 -11.35 6.62
N VAL A 31 -0.43 -10.65 6.91
CA VAL A 31 -1.47 -11.17 7.79
C VAL A 31 -2.50 -11.96 7.01
N GLY A 32 -2.57 -11.79 5.69
CA GLY A 32 -3.52 -12.52 4.87
C GLY A 32 -3.33 -12.26 3.39
N GLU A 33 -3.99 -13.07 2.58
CA GLU A 33 -4.01 -12.95 1.13
C GLU A 33 -5.44 -13.05 0.67
N ALA A 34 -5.78 -12.40 -0.41
CA ALA A 34 -7.12 -12.46 -0.98
C ALA A 34 -7.03 -12.48 -2.50
N ALA A 35 -8.01 -13.11 -3.14
CA ALA A 35 -7.99 -13.33 -4.57
C ALA A 35 -8.89 -12.36 -5.35
N ASN A 36 -9.62 -11.51 -4.69
CA ASN A 36 -10.46 -10.51 -5.35
C ASN A 36 -10.85 -9.45 -4.34
N GLY A 37 -11.54 -8.42 -4.82
CA GLY A 37 -11.90 -7.29 -3.96
C GLY A 37 -12.89 -7.64 -2.86
N GLU A 38 -13.79 -8.61 -3.11
CA GLU A 38 -14.74 -9.02 -2.06
C GLU A 38 -14.01 -9.69 -0.91
N GLU A 39 -13.11 -10.64 -1.24
CA GLU A 39 -12.32 -11.31 -0.22
C GLU A 39 -11.41 -10.32 0.49
N GLY A 40 -10.84 -9.38 -0.28
CA GLY A 40 -9.95 -8.37 0.28
C GLY A 40 -10.69 -7.46 1.25
N TYR A 41 -11.91 -7.07 0.90
CA TYR A 41 -12.74 -6.25 1.77
C TYR A 41 -13.02 -6.96 3.09
N GLY A 42 -13.45 -8.23 3.01
CA GLY A 42 -13.72 -9.01 4.21
C GLY A 42 -12.48 -9.22 5.07
N ALA A 43 -11.35 -9.52 4.42
CA ALA A 43 -10.11 -9.72 5.15
C ALA A 43 -9.63 -8.43 5.81
N ALA A 44 -9.80 -7.30 5.14
CA ALA A 44 -9.39 -6.01 5.70
C ALA A 44 -10.20 -5.67 6.95
N LEU A 45 -11.51 -5.94 6.92
CA LEU A 45 -12.33 -5.66 8.09
C LEU A 45 -11.99 -6.62 9.23
N LYS A 46 -11.64 -7.87 8.90
CA LYS A 46 -11.34 -8.86 9.92
C LYS A 46 -9.98 -8.66 10.54
N PHE A 47 -8.95 -8.46 9.73
CA PHE A 47 -7.57 -8.40 10.23
C PHE A 47 -7.11 -7.00 10.55
N GLN A 48 -7.77 -5.99 10.03
CA GLN A 48 -7.43 -4.58 10.22
C GLN A 48 -5.95 -4.32 9.90
N PRO A 49 -5.53 -4.62 8.65
CA PRO A 49 -4.14 -4.45 8.30
C PRO A 49 -3.74 -2.98 8.29
N ASN A 50 -2.47 -2.72 8.49
CA ASN A 50 -1.94 -1.36 8.38
C ASN A 50 -1.74 -0.98 6.92
N ILE A 51 -1.37 -1.97 6.08
CA ILE A 51 -1.09 -1.75 4.67
C ILE A 51 -1.84 -2.80 3.85
N ILE A 52 -2.47 -2.37 2.77
CA ILE A 52 -3.10 -3.27 1.81
C ILE A 52 -2.41 -3.04 0.47
N ILE A 53 -1.90 -4.11 -0.14
CA ILE A 53 -1.32 -4.06 -1.47
C ILE A 53 -2.32 -4.74 -2.39
N THR A 54 -2.84 -4.04 -3.39
CA THR A 54 -3.91 -4.60 -4.22
C THR A 54 -3.70 -4.30 -5.69
N ASP A 55 -4.07 -5.25 -6.53
CA ASP A 55 -4.20 -5.00 -7.96
C ASP A 55 -5.53 -4.27 -8.20
N ILE A 56 -5.73 -3.75 -9.41
CA ILE A 56 -6.98 -3.10 -9.77
C ILE A 56 -7.94 -4.08 -10.39
N ARG A 57 -7.54 -4.76 -11.46
CA ARG A 57 -8.46 -5.60 -12.23
C ARG A 57 -8.57 -6.98 -11.61
N MET A 58 -9.67 -7.22 -10.95
CA MET A 58 -9.94 -8.48 -10.29
C MET A 58 -11.42 -8.82 -10.47
N PRO A 59 -11.77 -10.11 -10.47
CA PRO A 59 -13.19 -10.49 -10.60
C PRO A 59 -13.97 -10.09 -9.35
N LYS A 60 -15.26 -10.04 -9.48
CA LYS A 60 -16.24 -9.76 -8.43
C LYS A 60 -16.20 -8.31 -7.98
N MET A 61 -15.08 -7.84 -7.48
CA MET A 61 -14.93 -6.45 -7.05
C MET A 61 -13.48 -6.06 -7.34
N ASP A 62 -13.28 -4.98 -8.05
CA ASP A 62 -11.92 -4.54 -8.37
C ASP A 62 -11.29 -3.78 -7.19
N GLY A 63 -10.01 -3.45 -7.33
CA GLY A 63 -9.27 -2.81 -6.24
C GLY A 63 -9.76 -1.41 -5.90
N ILE A 64 -10.25 -0.65 -6.89
CA ILE A 64 -10.74 0.70 -6.65
C ILE A 64 -12.07 0.65 -5.90
N GLU A 65 -12.96 -0.26 -6.31
CA GLU A 65 -14.24 -0.42 -5.63
C GLU A 65 -14.02 -0.90 -4.19
N MET A 66 -13.06 -1.83 -4.01
CA MET A 66 -12.71 -2.29 -2.67
C MET A 66 -12.25 -1.13 -1.80
N LEU A 67 -11.36 -0.29 -2.32
CA LEU A 67 -10.86 0.86 -1.57
C LEU A 67 -12.00 1.80 -1.19
N LYS A 68 -12.89 2.09 -2.16
CA LYS A 68 -14.02 2.98 -1.91
C LYS A 68 -14.87 2.43 -0.77
N ARG A 69 -15.20 1.15 -0.82
CA ARG A 69 -16.04 0.53 0.21
C ARG A 69 -15.35 0.49 1.56
N LEU A 70 -14.03 0.28 1.57
CA LEU A 70 -13.29 0.30 2.82
C LEU A 70 -13.34 1.68 3.47
N ARG A 71 -13.21 2.74 2.67
CA ARG A 71 -13.27 4.09 3.21
C ARG A 71 -14.67 4.38 3.76
N GLU A 72 -15.71 3.92 3.06
CA GLU A 72 -17.09 4.09 3.52
C GLU A 72 -17.33 3.35 4.84
N ALA A 73 -16.63 2.24 5.05
CA ALA A 73 -16.73 1.46 6.28
C ALA A 73 -15.86 1.99 7.42
N GLY A 74 -15.15 3.09 7.18
CA GLY A 74 -14.27 3.67 8.20
C GLY A 74 -12.88 3.07 8.30
N CYS A 75 -12.52 2.18 7.36
CA CYS A 75 -11.20 1.58 7.35
C CYS A 75 -10.18 2.59 6.85
N LYS A 76 -9.09 2.75 7.58
CA LYS A 76 -8.06 3.75 7.26
C LYS A 76 -6.73 3.11 6.87
N SER A 77 -6.73 1.82 6.50
CA SER A 77 -5.51 1.16 6.05
C SER A 77 -4.86 1.95 4.93
N GLU A 78 -3.54 1.95 4.88
CA GLU A 78 -2.79 2.55 3.78
C GLU A 78 -2.86 1.60 2.61
N VAL A 79 -3.28 2.07 1.44
CA VAL A 79 -3.50 1.20 0.29
C VAL A 79 -2.51 1.54 -0.81
N ILE A 80 -1.77 0.53 -1.27
CA ILE A 80 -0.86 0.65 -2.41
C ILE A 80 -1.51 -0.05 -3.59
N ILE A 81 -1.71 0.66 -4.69
CA ILE A 81 -2.34 0.12 -5.87
C ILE A 81 -1.27 -0.35 -6.85
N LEU A 82 -1.36 -1.60 -7.30
CA LEU A 82 -0.50 -2.10 -8.36
C LEU A 82 -1.30 -2.04 -9.65
N THR A 83 -0.78 -1.39 -10.68
CA THR A 83 -1.58 -1.12 -11.86
C THR A 83 -0.78 -1.35 -13.13
N ALA A 84 -1.44 -1.85 -14.19
CA ALA A 84 -0.84 -1.89 -15.50
C ALA A 84 -0.88 -0.50 -16.11
N TYR A 85 0.00 -0.24 -17.07
CA TYR A 85 0.05 1.07 -17.72
C TYR A 85 -1.30 1.43 -18.32
N SER A 86 -1.99 0.44 -18.89
CA SER A 86 -3.29 0.69 -19.54
C SER A 86 -4.36 1.16 -18.55
N ASP A 87 -4.17 0.92 -17.26
CA ASP A 87 -5.15 1.32 -16.24
C ASP A 87 -4.71 2.53 -15.44
N PHE A 88 -3.65 3.21 -15.90
CA PHE A 88 -3.06 4.31 -15.13
C PHE A 88 -4.07 5.42 -14.81
N GLU A 89 -4.86 5.83 -15.81
CA GLU A 89 -5.84 6.89 -15.57
C GLU A 89 -6.90 6.46 -14.58
N TYR A 90 -7.33 5.21 -14.67
CA TYR A 90 -8.30 4.67 -13.73
C TYR A 90 -7.70 4.60 -12.31
N ALA A 91 -6.44 4.20 -12.24
CA ALA A 91 -5.75 4.10 -10.94
C ALA A 91 -5.65 5.44 -10.24
N LYS A 92 -5.56 6.53 -10.99
CA LYS A 92 -5.47 7.85 -10.38
C LYS A 92 -6.71 8.18 -9.55
N ASN A 93 -7.85 7.58 -9.88
CA ASN A 93 -9.06 7.79 -9.08
C ASN A 93 -8.92 7.27 -7.66
N ALA A 94 -8.03 6.29 -7.45
CA ALA A 94 -7.83 5.75 -6.10
C ALA A 94 -7.26 6.81 -5.15
N LEU A 95 -6.57 7.81 -5.69
CA LEU A 95 -6.02 8.85 -4.83
C LEU A 95 -7.13 9.68 -4.20
N HIS A 96 -8.29 9.78 -4.85
CA HIS A 96 -9.42 10.49 -4.28
C HIS A 96 -10.00 9.76 -3.06
N TYR A 97 -9.74 8.46 -2.94
CA TYR A 97 -10.19 7.67 -1.80
C TYR A 97 -9.04 7.42 -0.84
N GLY A 98 -7.98 8.21 -0.96
CA GLY A 98 -6.88 8.15 0.00
C GLY A 98 -5.91 7.00 -0.17
N ALA A 99 -5.73 6.49 -1.39
CA ALA A 99 -4.67 5.52 -1.63
C ALA A 99 -3.33 6.18 -1.32
N ALA A 100 -2.44 5.43 -0.69
CA ALA A 100 -1.15 5.98 -0.31
C ALA A 100 -0.25 6.17 -1.52
N ASP A 101 -0.31 5.26 -2.47
CA ASP A 101 0.53 5.32 -3.66
C ASP A 101 0.08 4.30 -4.67
N TYR A 102 0.64 4.36 -5.87
CA TYR A 102 0.43 3.35 -6.88
C TYR A 102 1.76 3.03 -7.54
N LEU A 103 1.90 1.78 -8.04
CA LEU A 103 3.09 1.35 -8.75
C LEU A 103 2.67 0.76 -10.08
N LEU A 104 3.37 1.14 -11.15
CA LEU A 104 3.10 0.60 -12.47
C LEU A 104 3.80 -0.74 -12.64
N LYS A 105 3.09 -1.73 -13.16
CA LYS A 105 3.67 -3.03 -13.49
C LYS A 105 4.25 -2.98 -14.88
N PRO A 106 5.37 -3.64 -15.13
CA PRO A 106 6.20 -4.32 -14.15
C PRO A 106 7.02 -3.31 -13.37
N PHE A 107 7.20 -3.54 -12.09
CA PHE A 107 8.05 -2.66 -11.29
C PHE A 107 9.37 -3.35 -11.00
N HIS A 108 10.40 -2.56 -10.75
CA HIS A 108 11.73 -3.07 -10.51
C HIS A 108 11.90 -3.52 -9.07
N ASP A 109 12.90 -4.35 -8.84
CA ASP A 109 13.21 -4.77 -7.48
C ASP A 109 13.45 -3.55 -6.62
N GLY A 110 12.86 -3.54 -5.45
CA GLY A 110 13.02 -2.44 -4.50
C GLY A 110 11.99 -1.36 -4.58
N GLU A 111 11.23 -1.26 -5.67
CA GLU A 111 10.24 -0.18 -5.77
C GLU A 111 9.11 -0.34 -4.76
N LEU A 112 8.58 -1.55 -4.63
CA LEU A 112 7.53 -1.79 -3.65
C LEU A 112 8.05 -1.58 -2.24
N GLU A 113 9.25 -2.06 -1.98
CA GLU A 113 9.88 -1.91 -0.67
C GLU A 113 10.05 -0.43 -0.31
N GLN A 114 10.42 0.41 -1.27
CA GLN A 114 10.56 1.83 -1.00
C GLN A 114 9.25 2.48 -0.58
N VAL A 115 8.15 2.10 -1.23
CA VAL A 115 6.84 2.62 -0.88
C VAL A 115 6.47 2.17 0.54
N ILE A 116 6.73 0.90 0.87
CA ILE A 116 6.44 0.37 2.19
C ILE A 116 7.25 1.09 3.26
N VAL A 117 8.53 1.33 3.01
CA VAL A 117 9.38 2.05 3.95
C VAL A 117 8.85 3.47 4.19
N SER A 118 8.41 4.14 3.13
CA SER A 118 7.85 5.47 3.24
C SER A 118 6.58 5.47 4.12
N ILE A 119 5.71 4.49 3.89
CA ILE A 119 4.48 4.38 4.67
C ILE A 119 4.81 4.05 6.12
N HIS A 120 5.75 3.13 6.34
CA HIS A 120 6.15 2.74 7.69
C HIS A 120 6.66 3.96 8.46
N SER A 121 7.51 4.76 7.83
CA SER A 121 8.05 5.96 8.47
C SER A 121 6.94 6.93 8.84
N ARG A 122 5.96 7.11 7.95
CA ARG A 122 4.86 8.02 8.21
C ARG A 122 3.97 7.52 9.35
N LEU A 123 3.72 6.21 9.39
CA LEU A 123 2.89 5.65 10.46
C LEU A 123 3.61 5.70 11.81
N MET A 124 4.91 5.46 11.82
CA MET A 124 5.67 5.55 13.07
C MET A 124 5.73 6.99 13.57
N ALA A 125 5.86 7.95 12.67
CA ALA A 125 5.88 9.35 13.05
C ALA A 125 4.55 9.76 13.69
N ARG A 126 3.43 9.24 13.17
CA ARG A 126 2.14 9.57 13.78
C ARG A 126 2.02 9.00 15.17
N GLN A 127 2.53 7.78 15.38
CA GLN A 127 2.43 7.20 16.71
C GLN A 127 3.35 7.91 17.67
N GLY A 128 4.56 8.17 17.21
CA GLY A 128 5.49 8.79 18.11
C GLY A 128 5.25 10.21 18.26
N ASN A 129 4.40 10.81 17.55
CA ASN A 129 4.25 12.06 17.51
C ASN A 129 3.85 12.64 18.61
N ALA A 130 3.10 12.07 19.00
CA ALA A 130 2.90 12.71 20.02
C ALA A 130 4.23 13.28 20.22
N ALA A 131 5.18 12.73 20.24
CA ALA A 131 6.29 13.21 20.70
C ALA A 131 7.02 13.99 19.77
N GLU A 132 7.26 13.89 19.05
CA GLU A 132 8.06 14.56 18.49
C GLU A 132 8.07 14.77 17.34
N SER A 133 7.50 14.77 16.91
CA SER A 133 7.41 15.00 15.83
C SER A 133 8.21 15.85 15.18
N LEU A 134 8.59 16.24 15.34
CA LEU A 134 9.27 16.77 14.93
C LEU A 134 10.27 16.68 14.41
N PRO A 135 10.69 16.42 14.53
CA PRO A 135 11.78 16.40 13.97
C PRO A 135 12.02 15.71 12.91
N ALA A 136 11.80 15.56 12.76
CA ALA A 136 11.96 14.99 12.05
C ALA A 136 11.99 15.17 10.95
N LEU A 137 11.69 15.68 10.90
CA LEU A 137 11.69 15.72 10.14
C LEU A 137 12.34 15.98 9.27
N GLN A 138 12.58 16.26 9.37
CA GLN A 138 13.10 16.42 8.97
C GLN A 138 13.74 15.97 8.16
N LEU A 139 13.66 15.90 8.22
CA LEU A 139 14.18 15.42 7.79
C LEU A 139 14.63 15.14 6.76
N LYS A 140 14.53 15.32 6.44
CA LYS A 140 14.81 15.01 5.82
C LYS A 140 15.07 15.05 4.74
N LYS A 141 15.06 15.52 4.35
CA LYS A 141 15.13 15.43 3.74
C LYS A 141 15.36 14.94 2.72
N GLY A 142 15.20 15.10 2.48
CA GLY A 142 15.25 14.60 1.92
C GLY A 142 15.01 13.99 0.89
N ASP A 143 14.48 14.03 0.83
CA ASP A 143 14.04 13.39 0.40
C ASP A 143 13.40 13.11 -0.62
N LYS A 144 13.03 13.36 -0.98
CA LYS A 144 12.27 13.18 -1.37
C LYS A 144 11.94 12.68 -2.22
N SER A 145 11.87 13.09 -2.46
CA SER A 145 11.46 12.68 -2.55
C SER A 145 11.26 12.25 -3.35
N LYS A 146 11.37 12.31 -3.64
CA LYS A 146 11.10 11.96 -3.73
C LYS A 146 10.88 11.26 -4.00
N TYR A 147 11.04 11.89 -4.46
CA TYR A 147 10.81 11.38 -4.13
C TYR A 147 10.56 11.17 -4.43
N VAL A 148 10.46 11.21 -4.94
CA VAL A 148 10.30 10.97 -4.41
C VAL A 148 10.08 10.91 -4.76
N MET A 149 10.04 11.34 -5.15
CA MET A 149 9.86 11.31 -4.76
C MET A 149 9.64 11.09 -4.91
N GLU A 150 9.39 11.39 -5.55
CA GLU A 150 9.31 11.32 -5.01
C GLU A 150 9.03 10.95 -4.86
N SER A 151 8.88 11.43 -5.68
CA SER A 151 8.74 11.17 -4.89
C SER A 151 8.54 11.22 -4.87
N LEU A 152 8.31 11.48 -5.23
CA LEU A 152 8.27 11.49 -4.46
C LEU A 152 8.10 11.46 -4.25
N ALA A 153 7.88 11.65 -4.73
CA ALA A 153 7.85 11.57 -3.90
C ALA A 153 7.76 11.54 -3.77
N TYR A 154 7.37 11.88 -4.02
CA TYR A 154 7.38 11.74 -3.25
C TYR A 154 7.13 11.80 -3.01
N ILE A 155 7.00 12.15 -3.48
CA ILE A 155 6.84 12.12 -2.74
C ILE A 155 6.82 12.18 -2.56
#